data_75dd6e7dd46a30098e59a22b2abde34f
#
_entry.id   75dd6e7dd46a30098e59a22b2abde34f
#
_cell.length_a   1.000
_cell.length_b   1.000
_cell.length_c   1.000
_cell.angle_alpha   90.00
_cell.angle_beta   90.00
_cell.angle_gamma   90.00
#
_symmetry.space_group_name_H-M   'P 1'
#
loop_
_entity.id
_entity.type
_entity.pdbx_description
1 polymer ?
#
loop_
_entity_poly.entity_id
_entity_poly.type
_entity_poly.pdbx_seq_one_letter_code
_entity_poly.pdbx_strand_id
1 'polypeptide(L)'
;LREVSGNKRENFTLLMGRDDPVKGHDFAYSLGLDDLRVTGVETAPEGVTALGWVSEEMKWELLSTAGCLIVPSKFEGQPMVILEALSVGCPVIASSNIPDLPDCVISVKNDEKDAWLKAISNPITDGLIDSVKNHDIEIVKDKWREIYDSIIDSSASTE
;
A
#
# COMPACT_ATOMS: atom_id res chain seq x y z
N LEU A 1 -12.41 -0.80 9.18
CA LEU A 1 -11.01 -0.70 9.58
C LEU A 1 -10.74 -1.68 10.73
N ARG A 2 -9.67 -2.49 10.63
CA ARG A 2 -9.28 -3.41 11.70
C ARG A 2 -8.60 -2.59 12.79
N GLU A 3 -9.04 -2.70 14.05
CA GLU A 3 -8.29 -2.13 15.17
C GLU A 3 -6.95 -2.87 15.27
N VAL A 4 -5.88 -2.17 14.98
CA VAL A 4 -4.52 -2.69 15.16
C VAL A 4 -3.99 -2.14 16.47
N SER A 5 -3.79 -3.02 17.43
CA SER A 5 -3.03 -2.74 18.64
C SER A 5 -1.66 -2.22 18.24
N GLY A 6 -1.19 -1.13 18.84
CA GLY A 6 0.04 -0.44 18.49
C GLY A 6 1.30 -1.31 18.62
N ASN A 7 1.48 -2.24 17.70
CA ASN A 7 2.68 -3.04 17.60
C ASN A 7 3.86 -2.12 17.23
N LYS A 8 4.96 -2.27 17.95
CA LYS A 8 6.21 -1.61 17.61
C LYS A 8 6.62 -2.09 16.22
N ARG A 9 6.80 -1.16 15.27
CA ARG A 9 7.27 -1.50 13.92
C ARG A 9 8.69 -2.03 13.97
N GLU A 10 8.93 -3.05 13.17
CA GLU A 10 10.26 -3.64 12.94
C GLU A 10 10.96 -2.88 11.82
N ASN A 11 12.28 -3.05 11.71
CA ASN A 11 13.09 -2.34 10.72
C ASN A 11 13.27 -3.18 9.45
N PHE A 12 12.16 -3.67 8.86
CA PHE A 12 12.22 -4.31 7.54
C PHE A 12 11.35 -3.57 6.53
N THR A 13 11.77 -3.65 5.27
CA THR A 13 11.01 -3.13 4.14
C THR A 13 10.18 -4.26 3.55
N LEU A 14 8.91 -4.01 3.27
CA LEU A 14 7.98 -4.99 2.71
C LEU A 14 7.64 -4.64 1.27
N LEU A 15 7.64 -5.65 0.38
CA LEU A 15 7.05 -5.57 -0.93
C LEU A 15 6.00 -6.69 -1.05
N MET A 16 4.78 -6.33 -1.43
CA MET A 16 3.68 -7.29 -1.59
C MET A 16 3.18 -7.32 -3.02
N GLY A 17 3.22 -8.51 -3.61
CA GLY A 17 2.68 -8.72 -4.96
C GLY A 17 3.19 -10.02 -5.55
N ARG A 18 2.41 -10.56 -6.52
CA ARG A 18 2.84 -11.72 -7.30
C ARG A 18 4.09 -11.40 -8.13
N ASP A 19 4.80 -12.44 -8.53
CA ASP A 19 5.93 -12.33 -9.47
C ASP A 19 5.43 -11.89 -10.85
N ASP A 20 5.44 -10.57 -11.06
CA ASP A 20 4.97 -9.91 -12.27
C ASP A 20 5.93 -8.76 -12.58
N PRO A 21 6.48 -8.66 -13.81
CA PRO A 21 7.40 -7.59 -14.22
C PRO A 21 6.86 -6.18 -13.99
N VAL A 22 5.52 -6.03 -13.90
CA VAL A 22 4.87 -4.74 -13.61
C VAL A 22 5.04 -4.34 -12.15
N LYS A 23 5.15 -5.29 -11.22
CA LYS A 23 5.26 -5.05 -9.77
C LYS A 23 6.61 -4.49 -9.33
N GLY A 24 7.64 -4.57 -10.19
CA GLY A 24 8.93 -3.93 -9.95
C GLY A 24 9.83 -4.64 -8.95
N HIS A 25 9.72 -5.97 -8.81
CA HIS A 25 10.59 -6.77 -7.95
C HIS A 25 12.07 -6.58 -8.28
N ASP A 26 12.45 -6.62 -9.56
CA ASP A 26 13.84 -6.42 -9.99
C ASP A 26 14.40 -5.06 -9.56
N PHE A 27 13.55 -4.02 -9.63
CA PHE A 27 13.93 -2.70 -9.14
C PHE A 27 14.13 -2.73 -7.61
N ALA A 28 13.21 -3.31 -6.85
CA ALA A 28 13.32 -3.43 -5.40
C ALA A 28 14.58 -4.20 -4.99
N TYR A 29 14.90 -5.31 -5.66
CA TYR A 29 16.14 -6.07 -5.43
C TYR A 29 17.38 -5.22 -5.69
N SER A 30 17.34 -4.38 -6.71
CA SER A 30 18.46 -3.51 -7.07
C SER A 30 18.73 -2.39 -6.06
N LEU A 31 17.82 -2.13 -5.09
CA LEU A 31 18.02 -1.14 -4.04
C LEU A 31 19.04 -1.59 -2.99
N GLY A 32 19.30 -2.91 -2.85
CA GLY A 32 20.29 -3.44 -1.92
C GLY A 32 19.92 -3.20 -0.45
N LEU A 33 18.64 -3.36 -0.10
CA LEU A 33 18.14 -3.16 1.27
C LEU A 33 18.58 -4.31 2.19
N ASP A 34 18.95 -4.01 3.43
CA ASP A 34 19.45 -5.00 4.39
C ASP A 34 18.41 -6.04 4.82
N ASP A 35 17.14 -5.66 4.95
CA ASP A 35 16.01 -6.55 5.29
C ASP A 35 14.82 -6.24 4.38
N LEU A 36 14.87 -6.75 3.16
CA LEU A 36 13.74 -6.71 2.22
C LEU A 36 13.00 -8.05 2.27
N ARG A 37 11.71 -8.00 2.63
CA ARG A 37 10.81 -9.15 2.63
C ARG A 37 9.80 -9.00 1.50
N VAL A 38 9.64 -10.05 0.69
CA VAL A 38 8.75 -10.03 -0.47
C VAL A 38 7.74 -11.17 -0.41
N THR A 39 6.48 -10.88 -0.76
CA THR A 39 5.42 -11.89 -0.85
C THR A 39 5.06 -12.18 -2.30
N GLY A 40 4.41 -13.33 -2.55
CA GLY A 40 3.95 -13.73 -3.87
C GLY A 40 5.07 -14.22 -4.81
N VAL A 41 6.27 -14.46 -4.26
CA VAL A 41 7.42 -15.06 -4.95
C VAL A 41 7.97 -16.19 -4.11
N GLU A 42 8.32 -17.30 -4.75
CA GLU A 42 8.87 -18.50 -4.05
C GLU A 42 10.40 -18.40 -3.85
N THR A 43 11.07 -17.61 -4.66
CA THR A 43 12.52 -17.43 -4.61
C THR A 43 12.89 -15.96 -4.80
N ALA A 44 13.98 -15.53 -4.18
CA ALA A 44 14.52 -14.18 -4.31
C ALA A 44 16.07 -14.24 -4.34
N PRO A 45 16.73 -13.14 -4.75
CA PRO A 45 18.18 -13.04 -4.68
C PRO A 45 18.70 -13.14 -3.23
N GLU A 46 20.00 -13.44 -3.10
CA GLU A 46 20.68 -13.43 -1.81
C GLU A 46 20.47 -12.08 -1.08
N GLY A 47 20.19 -12.17 0.22
CA GLY A 47 19.90 -10.98 1.05
C GLY A 47 18.44 -10.54 1.04
N VAL A 48 17.57 -11.14 0.21
CA VAL A 48 16.13 -10.88 0.19
C VAL A 48 15.35 -12.07 0.71
N THR A 49 14.39 -11.85 1.60
CA THR A 49 13.54 -12.92 2.14
C THR A 49 12.28 -13.11 1.29
N ALA A 50 12.20 -14.21 0.55
CA ALA A 50 10.99 -14.63 -0.14
C ALA A 50 10.03 -15.33 0.83
N LEU A 51 8.80 -14.84 0.94
CA LEU A 51 7.77 -15.35 1.85
C LEU A 51 6.73 -16.23 1.15
N GLY A 52 6.82 -16.38 -0.19
CA GLY A 52 5.80 -17.08 -0.96
C GLY A 52 4.42 -16.42 -0.89
N TRP A 53 3.38 -17.23 -1.10
CA TRP A 53 1.99 -16.79 -0.89
C TRP A 53 1.66 -16.83 0.59
N VAL A 54 1.19 -15.71 1.12
CA VAL A 54 0.85 -15.54 2.54
C VAL A 54 -0.67 -15.56 2.75
N SER A 55 -1.12 -16.02 3.93
CA SER A 55 -2.52 -15.94 4.33
C SER A 55 -2.96 -14.50 4.59
N GLU A 56 -4.27 -14.25 4.65
CA GLU A 56 -4.79 -12.94 5.03
C GLU A 56 -4.29 -12.49 6.42
N GLU A 57 -4.22 -13.41 7.39
CA GLU A 57 -3.72 -13.12 8.73
C GLU A 57 -2.25 -12.68 8.68
N MET A 58 -1.42 -13.41 7.95
CA MET A 58 0.00 -13.09 7.78
C MET A 58 0.19 -11.77 7.02
N LYS A 59 -0.64 -11.48 6.01
CA LYS A 59 -0.63 -10.19 5.31
C LYS A 59 -0.81 -9.03 6.29
N TRP A 60 -1.83 -9.12 7.14
CA TRP A 60 -2.10 -8.07 8.13
C TRP A 60 -1.02 -7.96 9.20
N GLU A 61 -0.43 -9.07 9.62
CA GLU A 61 0.71 -9.08 10.54
C GLU A 61 1.91 -8.36 9.93
N LEU A 62 2.28 -8.71 8.69
CA LEU A 62 3.38 -8.06 7.97
C LEU A 62 3.16 -6.56 7.79
N LEU A 63 1.97 -6.13 7.36
CA LEU A 63 1.63 -4.72 7.21
C LEU A 63 1.64 -3.97 8.56
N SER A 64 1.25 -4.63 9.65
CA SER A 64 1.23 -4.01 10.98
C SER A 64 2.62 -3.87 11.60
N THR A 65 3.57 -4.68 11.17
CA THR A 65 4.93 -4.74 11.77
C THR A 65 6.02 -4.16 10.87
N ALA A 66 5.83 -4.11 9.55
CA ALA A 66 6.82 -3.56 8.62
C ALA A 66 7.19 -2.10 8.95
N GLY A 67 8.47 -1.77 8.80
CA GLY A 67 8.95 -0.39 8.86
C GLY A 67 8.32 0.48 7.78
N CYS A 68 8.23 -0.04 6.56
CA CYS A 68 7.45 0.55 5.47
C CYS A 68 7.10 -0.49 4.40
N LEU A 69 6.05 -0.19 3.62
CA LEU A 69 5.71 -0.88 2.39
C LEU A 69 6.29 -0.10 1.19
N ILE A 70 6.94 -0.80 0.26
CA ILE A 70 7.32 -0.23 -1.03
C ILE A 70 6.46 -0.78 -2.15
N VAL A 71 6.05 0.10 -3.09
CA VAL A 71 5.22 -0.25 -4.25
C VAL A 71 5.88 0.33 -5.51
N PRO A 72 6.98 -0.29 -6.00
CA PRO A 72 7.73 0.21 -7.16
C PRO A 72 7.09 -0.21 -8.50
N SER A 73 5.78 -0.35 -8.54
CA SER A 73 5.06 -0.81 -9.71
C SER A 73 5.24 0.16 -10.89
N LYS A 74 5.42 -0.40 -12.09
CA LYS A 74 5.52 0.36 -13.34
C LYS A 74 4.19 0.94 -13.76
N PHE A 75 3.12 0.23 -13.42
CA PHE A 75 1.74 0.61 -13.71
C PHE A 75 0.79 -0.01 -12.67
N GLU A 76 -0.13 0.79 -12.16
CA GLU A 76 -1.25 0.40 -11.29
C GLU A 76 -2.41 1.36 -11.52
N GLY A 77 -3.64 0.86 -11.39
CA GLY A 77 -4.81 1.73 -11.28
C GLY A 77 -4.94 2.26 -9.86
N GLN A 78 -5.40 1.39 -8.95
CA GLN A 78 -5.48 1.67 -7.51
C GLN A 78 -5.03 0.43 -6.75
N PRO A 79 -3.76 0.35 -6.32
CA PRO A 79 -3.27 -0.81 -5.59
C PRO A 79 -3.86 -0.85 -4.17
N MET A 80 -4.76 -1.82 -3.92
CA MET A 80 -5.43 -1.98 -2.64
C MET A 80 -4.46 -2.12 -1.48
N VAL A 81 -3.29 -2.71 -1.71
CA VAL A 81 -2.26 -2.89 -0.68
C VAL A 81 -1.78 -1.57 -0.07
N ILE A 82 -1.84 -0.45 -0.81
CA ILE A 82 -1.53 0.88 -0.27
C ILE A 82 -2.58 1.28 0.77
N LEU A 83 -3.87 1.15 0.44
CA LEU A 83 -4.95 1.48 1.38
C LEU A 83 -4.93 0.55 2.60
N GLU A 84 -4.66 -0.75 2.39
CA GLU A 84 -4.49 -1.73 3.46
C GLU A 84 -3.33 -1.36 4.39
N ALA A 85 -2.16 -1.01 3.84
CA ALA A 85 -1.00 -0.58 4.62
C ALA A 85 -1.30 0.67 5.44
N LEU A 86 -1.85 1.71 4.82
CA LEU A 86 -2.20 2.96 5.50
C LEU A 86 -3.24 2.74 6.60
N SER A 87 -4.20 1.82 6.42
CA SER A 87 -5.24 1.52 7.40
C SER A 87 -4.71 0.93 8.72
N VAL A 88 -3.53 0.32 8.68
CA VAL A 88 -2.82 -0.20 9.85
C VAL A 88 -1.62 0.69 10.25
N GLY A 89 -1.55 1.89 9.70
CA GLY A 89 -0.50 2.86 9.99
C GLY A 89 0.87 2.48 9.41
N CYS A 90 0.94 1.61 8.38
CA CYS A 90 2.19 1.29 7.70
C CYS A 90 2.57 2.42 6.74
N PRO A 91 3.77 3.01 6.89
CA PRO A 91 4.28 3.97 5.92
C PRO A 91 4.40 3.37 4.52
N VAL A 92 4.11 4.17 3.50
CA VAL A 92 4.15 3.71 2.11
C VAL A 92 5.05 4.61 1.27
N ILE A 93 5.93 3.98 0.50
CA ILE A 93 6.69 4.61 -0.58
C ILE A 93 6.25 3.96 -1.88
N ALA A 94 5.81 4.75 -2.85
CA ALA A 94 5.25 4.24 -4.07
C ALA A 94 5.83 4.90 -5.33
N SER A 95 5.74 4.19 -6.44
CA SER A 95 6.11 4.74 -7.75
C SER A 95 5.24 5.93 -8.13
N SER A 96 5.85 7.00 -8.65
CA SER A 96 5.13 8.16 -9.19
C SER A 96 4.30 7.84 -10.45
N ASN A 97 4.41 6.63 -10.97
CA ASN A 97 3.56 6.14 -12.06
C ASN A 97 2.15 5.72 -11.58
N ILE A 98 1.94 5.64 -10.26
CA ILE A 98 0.64 5.31 -9.66
C ILE A 98 -0.14 6.61 -9.46
N PRO A 99 -1.32 6.75 -10.08
CA PRO A 99 -2.14 7.95 -9.93
C PRO A 99 -2.82 8.02 -8.56
N ASP A 100 -3.31 9.21 -8.22
CA ASP A 100 -4.21 9.47 -7.09
C ASP A 100 -3.73 8.90 -5.74
N LEU A 101 -2.41 8.97 -5.49
CA LEU A 101 -1.83 8.55 -4.21
C LEU A 101 -2.24 9.53 -3.09
N PRO A 102 -2.58 9.02 -1.89
CA PRO A 102 -2.78 9.87 -0.71
C PRO A 102 -1.54 10.73 -0.39
N ASP A 103 -1.73 11.95 0.11
CA ASP A 103 -0.64 12.91 0.42
C ASP A 103 0.41 12.37 1.40
N CYS A 104 0.03 11.39 2.23
CA CYS A 104 0.93 10.72 3.17
C CYS A 104 1.81 9.63 2.53
N VAL A 105 1.62 9.33 1.25
CA VAL A 105 2.47 8.39 0.49
C VAL A 105 3.61 9.16 -0.15
N ILE A 106 4.85 8.72 0.09
CA ILE A 106 6.01 9.30 -0.59
C ILE A 106 6.06 8.75 -2.02
N SER A 107 5.87 9.63 -2.99
CA SER A 107 5.88 9.30 -4.41
C SER A 107 7.27 9.53 -5.01
N VAL A 108 7.85 8.48 -5.62
CA VAL A 108 9.23 8.51 -6.17
C VAL A 108 9.26 7.89 -7.56
N LYS A 109 10.08 8.44 -8.46
CA LYS A 109 10.30 7.83 -9.78
C LYS A 109 11.14 6.56 -9.67
N ASN A 110 10.83 5.56 -10.48
CA ASN A 110 11.49 4.25 -10.44
C ASN A 110 12.97 4.27 -10.90
N ASP A 111 13.45 5.33 -11.53
CA ASP A 111 14.85 5.50 -11.93
C ASP A 111 15.71 6.25 -10.89
N GLU A 112 15.10 6.75 -9.81
CA GLU A 112 15.74 7.55 -8.78
C GLU A 112 16.06 6.71 -7.52
N LYS A 113 17.00 5.77 -7.60
CA LYS A 113 17.34 4.86 -6.48
C LYS A 113 17.65 5.58 -5.17
N ASP A 114 18.46 6.64 -5.22
CA ASP A 114 18.85 7.39 -4.02
C ASP A 114 17.64 8.04 -3.34
N ALA A 115 16.67 8.51 -4.11
CA ALA A 115 15.43 9.05 -3.57
C ALA A 115 14.59 7.98 -2.87
N TRP A 116 14.53 6.74 -3.44
CA TRP A 116 13.88 5.60 -2.79
C TRP A 116 14.56 5.24 -1.47
N LEU A 117 15.89 5.12 -1.43
CA LEU A 117 16.64 4.81 -0.21
C LEU A 117 16.45 5.88 0.86
N LYS A 118 16.45 7.16 0.47
CA LYS A 118 16.15 8.26 1.39
C LYS A 118 14.74 8.21 1.95
N ALA A 119 13.74 7.92 1.11
CA ALA A 119 12.35 7.79 1.53
C ALA A 119 12.14 6.61 2.48
N ILE A 120 12.77 5.46 2.19
CA ILE A 120 12.72 4.26 3.04
C ILE A 120 13.36 4.52 4.41
N SER A 121 14.47 5.26 4.43
CA SER A 121 15.17 5.62 5.68
C SER A 121 14.44 6.66 6.52
N ASN A 122 13.54 7.44 5.93
CA ASN A 122 12.78 8.49 6.60
C ASN A 122 11.34 8.56 6.08
N PRO A 123 10.51 7.51 6.33
CA PRO A 123 9.14 7.45 5.84
C PRO A 123 8.23 8.43 6.61
N ILE A 124 7.12 8.84 5.97
CA ILE A 124 6.05 9.59 6.64
C ILE A 124 5.31 8.63 7.57
N THR A 125 5.15 9.00 8.85
CA THR A 125 4.48 8.18 9.87
C THR A 125 3.19 8.78 10.39
N ASP A 126 2.93 10.06 10.11
CA ASP A 126 1.79 10.78 10.63
C ASP A 126 0.61 10.79 9.65
N GLY A 127 -0.60 10.78 10.17
CA GLY A 127 -1.83 10.93 9.40
C GLY A 127 -2.21 9.73 8.51
N LEU A 128 -1.48 8.60 8.59
CA LEU A 128 -1.64 7.47 7.70
C LEU A 128 -3.05 6.87 7.75
N ILE A 129 -3.53 6.54 8.94
CA ILE A 129 -4.85 5.93 9.15
C ILE A 129 -5.96 6.91 8.74
N ASP A 130 -5.78 8.18 9.07
CA ASP A 130 -6.76 9.22 8.75
C ASP A 130 -6.92 9.42 7.24
N SER A 131 -5.86 9.25 6.47
CA SER A 131 -5.86 9.42 5.02
C SER A 131 -6.80 8.45 4.28
N VAL A 132 -7.10 7.30 4.88
CA VAL A 132 -7.94 6.25 4.27
C VAL A 132 -9.33 6.13 4.88
N LYS A 133 -9.72 6.97 5.82
CA LYS A 133 -11.06 6.94 6.46
C LYS A 133 -12.20 6.99 5.44
N ASN A 134 -12.05 7.76 4.37
CA ASN A 134 -13.06 7.87 3.32
C ASN A 134 -13.26 6.58 2.50
N HIS A 135 -12.37 5.58 2.66
CA HIS A 135 -12.48 4.25 2.06
C HIS A 135 -13.09 3.22 3.02
N ASP A 136 -13.52 3.66 4.22
CA ASP A 136 -14.26 2.79 5.14
C ASP A 136 -15.58 2.36 4.51
N ILE A 137 -15.92 1.06 4.65
CA ILE A 137 -17.07 0.45 3.99
C ILE A 137 -18.39 1.14 4.36
N GLU A 138 -18.54 1.59 5.60
CA GLU A 138 -19.76 2.26 6.04
C GLU A 138 -19.89 3.65 5.39
N ILE A 139 -18.79 4.41 5.29
CA ILE A 139 -18.77 5.70 4.60
C ILE A 139 -19.08 5.51 3.10
N VAL A 140 -18.50 4.49 2.48
CA VAL A 140 -18.76 4.18 1.06
C VAL A 140 -20.22 3.78 0.83
N LYS A 141 -20.79 2.95 1.70
CA LYS A 141 -22.21 2.56 1.63
C LYS A 141 -23.15 3.77 1.73
N ASP A 142 -22.88 4.69 2.65
CA ASP A 142 -23.73 5.88 2.85
C ASP A 142 -23.66 6.79 1.63
N LYS A 143 -22.47 7.02 1.06
CA LYS A 143 -22.31 7.76 -0.20
C LYS A 143 -23.08 7.12 -1.36
N TRP A 144 -23.06 5.80 -1.48
CA TRP A 144 -23.82 5.10 -2.51
C TRP A 144 -25.32 5.22 -2.30
N ARG A 145 -25.84 5.15 -1.05
CA ARG A 145 -27.25 5.41 -0.75
C ARG A 145 -27.67 6.78 -1.21
N GLU A 146 -26.93 7.83 -0.83
CA GLU A 146 -27.22 9.20 -1.25
C GLU A 146 -27.31 9.33 -2.77
N ILE A 147 -26.40 8.71 -3.52
CA ILE A 147 -26.43 8.69 -4.99
C ILE A 147 -27.71 8.01 -5.50
N TYR A 148 -28.06 6.82 -5.00
CA TYR A 148 -29.25 6.09 -5.42
C TYR A 148 -30.53 6.87 -5.10
N ASP A 149 -30.66 7.43 -3.91
CA ASP A 149 -31.80 8.22 -3.51
C ASP A 149 -31.97 9.46 -4.40
N SER A 150 -30.88 10.15 -4.74
CA SER A 150 -30.90 11.30 -5.65
C SER A 150 -31.38 10.95 -7.06
N ILE A 151 -31.05 9.73 -7.56
CA ILE A 151 -31.50 9.27 -8.87
C ILE A 151 -32.98 8.92 -8.85
N ILE A 152 -33.46 8.26 -7.79
CA ILE A 152 -34.88 7.88 -7.63
C ILE A 152 -35.76 9.13 -7.55
N ASP A 153 -35.35 10.11 -6.71
CA ASP A 153 -36.10 11.38 -6.55
C ASP A 153 -36.15 12.21 -7.85
N SER A 154 -35.07 12.21 -8.61
CA SER A 154 -35.03 12.91 -9.91
C SER A 154 -35.94 12.25 -10.95
N SER A 155 -36.11 10.91 -10.90
CA SER A 155 -37.02 10.18 -11.79
C SER A 155 -38.51 10.36 -11.43
N ALA A 156 -38.81 10.54 -10.14
CA ALA A 156 -40.17 10.79 -9.66
C ALA A 156 -40.71 12.21 -9.95
N SER A 157 -39.80 13.16 -10.24
CA SER A 157 -40.17 14.58 -10.52
C SER A 157 -40.45 14.87 -12.02
N THR A 158 -40.43 13.83 -12.87
CA THR A 158 -40.56 13.95 -14.35
C THR A 158 -41.94 13.46 -14.87
N GLU A 159 -42.90 13.13 -13.97
CA GLU A 159 -44.31 12.87 -14.28
C GLU A 159 -45.15 14.11 -13.88
#